data_7a1541fcd7fdc03d809afb33c7781f0c
#
_entry.id   7a1541fcd7fdc03d809afb33c7781f0c
#
_cell.length_a   1.000
_cell.length_b   1.000
_cell.length_c   1.000
_cell.angle_alpha   90.00
_cell.angle_beta   90.00
_cell.angle_gamma   90.00
#
_symmetry.space_group_name_H-M   'P 1'
#
loop_
_entity.id
_entity.type
_entity.pdbx_description
1 polymer ?
#
loop_
_entity_poly.entity_id
_entity_poly.type
_entity_poly.pdbx_seq_one_letter_code
_entity_poly.pdbx_strand_id
1 'polypeptide(L)'
;MRLAITMGVAITLVLVSPAEALSPALTPELRMSVMDKEQKVEFAIAQLVTDKKQRLCAKRIAYKESRYNETSLNKKSGARGVWQLLWGKPHWSVLKQTQEAHKYVLHRYDTWCEAYRFHQERNWY
;
A
#
# COMPACT_ATOMS: atom_id res chain seq x y z
N MET A 1 17.66 -66.46 -6.86
CA MET A 1 18.41 -65.17 -6.59
C MET A 1 17.51 -63.97 -6.84
N ARG A 2 17.09 -63.32 -5.80
CA ARG A 2 16.31 -62.05 -5.91
C ARG A 2 17.24 -60.94 -5.54
N LEU A 3 17.56 -60.05 -6.52
CA LEU A 3 18.26 -58.79 -6.25
C LEU A 3 17.26 -57.80 -5.68
N ALA A 4 17.49 -57.34 -4.46
CA ALA A 4 16.80 -56.19 -3.87
C ALA A 4 17.51 -54.93 -4.31
N ILE A 5 16.81 -54.11 -5.11
CA ILE A 5 17.27 -52.73 -5.46
C ILE A 5 16.81 -51.81 -4.35
N THR A 6 17.74 -51.38 -3.49
CA THR A 6 17.50 -50.32 -2.52
C THR A 6 17.56 -48.99 -3.22
N MET A 7 16.42 -48.37 -3.45
CA MET A 7 16.36 -46.95 -3.86
C MET A 7 16.76 -46.08 -2.68
N GLY A 8 17.96 -45.50 -2.76
CA GLY A 8 18.40 -44.46 -1.85
C GLY A 8 17.71 -43.14 -2.19
N VAL A 9 16.87 -42.64 -1.29
CA VAL A 9 16.31 -41.30 -1.38
C VAL A 9 17.40 -40.30 -0.99
N ALA A 10 17.93 -39.53 -1.95
CA ALA A 10 18.86 -38.45 -1.68
C ALA A 10 18.06 -37.28 -1.10
N ILE A 11 18.18 -37.05 0.21
CA ILE A 11 17.65 -35.87 0.87
C ILE A 11 18.63 -34.74 0.59
N THR A 12 18.30 -33.84 -0.32
CA THR A 12 19.06 -32.59 -0.56
C THR A 12 18.79 -31.63 0.58
N LEU A 13 19.70 -31.50 1.52
CA LEU A 13 19.64 -30.45 2.55
C LEU A 13 19.97 -29.11 1.88
N VAL A 14 18.97 -28.26 1.73
CA VAL A 14 19.19 -26.86 1.32
C VAL A 14 19.72 -26.13 2.54
N LEU A 15 21.02 -25.84 2.58
CA LEU A 15 21.64 -25.03 3.60
C LEU A 15 21.31 -23.55 3.29
N VAL A 16 20.40 -22.97 4.07
CA VAL A 16 20.15 -21.51 4.05
C VAL A 16 21.37 -20.81 4.67
N SER A 17 21.93 -19.83 3.95
CA SER A 17 23.07 -19.03 4.44
C SER A 17 22.72 -18.36 5.77
N PRO A 18 23.62 -18.38 6.80
CA PRO A 18 23.38 -17.68 8.06
C PRO A 18 23.11 -16.17 7.92
N ALA A 19 23.64 -15.53 6.88
CA ALA A 19 23.39 -14.12 6.57
C ALA A 19 21.94 -13.85 6.12
N GLU A 20 21.31 -14.79 5.40
CA GLU A 20 19.89 -14.68 5.01
C GLU A 20 18.95 -14.94 6.19
N ALA A 21 19.33 -15.83 7.11
CA ALA A 21 18.55 -16.13 8.31
C ALA A 21 18.58 -14.99 9.34
N LEU A 22 19.62 -14.11 9.31
CA LEU A 22 19.84 -12.98 10.25
C LEU A 22 19.38 -11.63 9.71
N SER A 23 18.97 -11.50 8.44
CA SER A 23 18.38 -10.28 7.88
C SER A 23 16.91 -10.21 8.23
N PRO A 24 16.47 -9.40 9.21
CA PRO A 24 15.05 -9.19 9.46
C PRO A 24 14.41 -8.61 8.20
N ALA A 25 13.28 -9.15 7.78
CA ALA A 25 12.50 -8.56 6.69
C ALA A 25 12.17 -7.11 7.06
N LEU A 26 12.50 -6.16 6.18
CA LEU A 26 12.22 -4.74 6.40
C LEU A 26 10.71 -4.54 6.56
N THR A 27 10.30 -3.86 7.63
CA THR A 27 8.90 -3.47 7.80
C THR A 27 8.46 -2.52 6.69
N PRO A 28 7.15 -2.46 6.37
CA PRO A 28 6.63 -1.49 5.41
C PRO A 28 7.07 -0.06 5.72
N GLU A 29 7.04 0.35 6.98
CA GLU A 29 7.44 1.68 7.43
C GLU A 29 8.93 1.95 7.14
N LEU A 30 9.79 0.98 7.42
CA LEU A 30 11.22 1.11 7.16
C LEU A 30 11.50 1.19 5.64
N ARG A 31 10.79 0.41 4.83
CA ARG A 31 10.88 0.53 3.36
C ARG A 31 10.46 1.92 2.89
N MET A 32 9.38 2.46 3.45
CA MET A 32 8.86 3.76 3.07
C MET A 32 9.78 4.91 3.49
N SER A 33 10.61 4.76 4.50
CA SER A 33 11.52 5.82 4.99
C SER A 33 12.54 6.29 3.94
N VAL A 34 12.87 5.46 2.95
CA VAL A 34 13.82 5.78 1.87
C VAL A 34 13.12 6.15 0.54
N MET A 35 11.81 6.21 0.53
CA MET A 35 11.00 6.53 -0.65
C MET A 35 10.67 8.01 -0.70
N ASP A 36 10.55 8.56 -1.91
CA ASP A 36 9.93 9.87 -2.10
C ASP A 36 8.41 9.83 -1.84
N LYS A 37 7.77 10.98 -1.85
CA LYS A 37 6.33 11.09 -1.51
C LYS A 37 5.41 10.28 -2.44
N GLU A 38 5.70 10.26 -3.75
CA GLU A 38 4.92 9.50 -4.73
C GLU A 38 5.13 8.00 -4.53
N GLN A 39 6.38 7.56 -4.38
CA GLN A 39 6.72 6.16 -4.12
C GLN A 39 6.08 5.64 -2.83
N LYS A 40 6.04 6.45 -1.76
CA LYS A 40 5.35 6.09 -0.51
C LYS A 40 3.87 5.82 -0.75
N VAL A 41 3.20 6.68 -1.51
CA VAL A 41 1.77 6.53 -1.81
C VAL A 41 1.53 5.29 -2.68
N GLU A 42 2.31 5.10 -3.73
CA GLU A 42 2.23 3.90 -4.59
C GLU A 42 2.43 2.61 -3.80
N PHE A 43 3.44 2.59 -2.93
CA PHE A 43 3.71 1.45 -2.07
C PHE A 43 2.54 1.16 -1.13
N ALA A 44 1.99 2.18 -0.47
CA ALA A 44 0.85 2.05 0.44
C ALA A 44 -0.40 1.53 -0.29
N ILE A 45 -0.69 2.05 -1.48
CA ILE A 45 -1.81 1.57 -2.32
C ILE A 45 -1.61 0.09 -2.66
N ALA A 46 -0.40 -0.32 -3.06
CA ALA A 46 -0.10 -1.69 -3.46
C ALA A 46 -0.24 -2.70 -2.32
N GLN A 47 -0.14 -2.28 -1.05
CA GLN A 47 -0.40 -3.15 0.10
C GLN A 47 -1.89 -3.55 0.23
N LEU A 48 -2.80 -2.74 -0.32
CA LEU A 48 -4.24 -2.86 -0.09
C LEU A 48 -5.03 -3.20 -1.36
N VAL A 49 -4.51 -2.83 -2.53
CA VAL A 49 -5.21 -2.90 -3.82
C VAL A 49 -4.40 -3.75 -4.78
N THR A 50 -4.90 -4.92 -5.15
CA THR A 50 -4.22 -5.85 -6.06
C THR A 50 -4.43 -5.51 -7.54
N ASP A 51 -5.60 -5.01 -7.90
CA ASP A 51 -5.94 -4.66 -9.27
C ASP A 51 -5.20 -3.40 -9.74
N LYS A 52 -4.50 -3.53 -10.86
CA LYS A 52 -3.66 -2.46 -11.41
C LYS A 52 -4.45 -1.20 -11.82
N LYS A 53 -5.64 -1.38 -12.39
CA LYS A 53 -6.51 -0.27 -12.81
C LYS A 53 -7.02 0.49 -11.59
N GLN A 54 -7.44 -0.23 -10.55
CA GLN A 54 -7.89 0.37 -9.29
C GLN A 54 -6.76 1.15 -8.60
N ARG A 55 -5.53 0.63 -8.61
CA ARG A 55 -4.35 1.37 -8.09
C ARG A 55 -4.13 2.68 -8.83
N LEU A 56 -4.28 2.70 -10.15
CA LEU A 56 -4.13 3.92 -10.95
C LEU A 56 -5.21 4.96 -10.59
N CYS A 57 -6.45 4.54 -10.41
CA CYS A 57 -7.53 5.43 -9.97
C CYS A 57 -7.24 6.02 -8.58
N ALA A 58 -6.81 5.19 -7.63
CA ALA A 58 -6.42 5.63 -6.30
C ALA A 58 -5.28 6.66 -6.37
N LYS A 59 -4.23 6.38 -7.12
CA LYS A 59 -3.09 7.28 -7.31
C LYS A 59 -3.52 8.65 -7.86
N ARG A 60 -4.44 8.68 -8.81
CA ARG A 60 -4.97 9.92 -9.39
C ARG A 60 -5.74 10.76 -8.38
N ILE A 61 -6.52 10.12 -7.50
CA ILE A 61 -7.20 10.83 -6.40
C ILE A 61 -6.15 11.44 -5.45
N ALA A 62 -5.17 10.66 -5.01
CA ALA A 62 -4.10 11.14 -4.12
C ALA A 62 -3.35 12.35 -4.69
N TYR A 63 -3.09 12.34 -5.99
CA TYR A 63 -2.48 13.49 -6.66
C TYR A 63 -3.38 14.73 -6.64
N LYS A 64 -4.65 14.59 -6.98
CA LYS A 64 -5.62 15.70 -6.99
C LYS A 64 -5.85 16.29 -5.60
N GLU A 65 -5.88 15.45 -4.56
CA GLU A 65 -6.14 15.87 -3.19
C GLU A 65 -4.96 16.61 -2.56
N SER A 66 -3.74 16.12 -2.72
CA SER A 66 -2.60 16.64 -1.97
C SER A 66 -1.29 16.70 -2.75
N ARG A 67 -1.25 16.26 -4.00
CA ARG A 67 -0.02 15.98 -4.75
C ARG A 67 0.92 15.06 -3.98
N TYR A 68 0.35 14.01 -3.38
CA TYR A 68 1.03 13.01 -2.56
C TYR A 68 1.63 13.53 -1.24
N ASN A 69 1.20 14.69 -0.77
CA ASN A 69 1.75 15.29 0.43
C ASN A 69 1.07 14.73 1.70
N GLU A 70 1.82 13.94 2.47
CA GLU A 70 1.33 13.31 3.69
C GLU A 70 1.02 14.28 4.83
N THR A 71 1.55 15.50 4.78
CA THR A 71 1.35 16.55 5.79
C THR A 71 0.42 17.67 5.33
N SER A 72 -0.21 17.52 4.16
CA SER A 72 -1.13 18.51 3.63
C SER A 72 -2.29 18.78 4.59
N LEU A 73 -2.59 20.04 4.83
CA LEU A 73 -3.70 20.49 5.68
C LEU A 73 -4.54 21.54 4.96
N ASN A 74 -5.82 21.26 4.77
CA ASN A 74 -6.79 22.26 4.37
C ASN A 74 -7.28 23.02 5.61
N LYS A 75 -6.85 24.25 5.77
CA LYS A 75 -7.17 25.07 6.96
C LYS A 75 -8.66 25.42 7.08
N LYS A 76 -9.42 25.39 5.99
CA LYS A 76 -10.86 25.67 6.00
C LYS A 76 -11.68 24.48 6.48
N SER A 77 -11.39 23.28 5.97
CA SER A 77 -12.15 22.06 6.27
C SER A 77 -11.54 21.23 7.40
N GLY A 78 -10.25 21.40 7.69
CA GLY A 78 -9.48 20.51 8.56
C GLY A 78 -9.05 19.20 7.92
N ALA A 79 -9.34 18.99 6.64
CA ALA A 79 -8.93 17.80 5.91
C ALA A 79 -7.41 17.65 5.88
N ARG A 80 -6.91 16.42 6.11
CA ARG A 80 -5.48 16.15 6.29
C ARG A 80 -4.96 15.02 5.41
N GLY A 81 -3.69 15.15 5.09
CA GLY A 81 -2.86 14.10 4.54
C GLY A 81 -3.02 13.90 3.05
N VAL A 82 -2.46 12.80 2.58
CA VAL A 82 -2.46 12.39 1.17
C VAL A 82 -3.87 12.41 0.58
N TRP A 83 -4.83 11.92 1.36
CA TRP A 83 -6.22 11.68 0.93
C TRP A 83 -7.20 12.76 1.36
N GLN A 84 -6.75 13.81 2.02
CA GLN A 84 -7.57 14.91 2.55
C GLN A 84 -8.79 14.42 3.33
N LEU A 85 -8.54 13.49 4.27
CA LEU A 85 -9.59 12.95 5.14
C LEU A 85 -9.95 13.94 6.24
N LEU A 86 -11.26 14.19 6.42
CA LEU A 86 -11.76 15.08 7.47
C LEU A 86 -11.44 14.58 8.90
N TRP A 87 -11.29 13.27 9.07
CA TRP A 87 -10.90 12.62 10.33
C TRP A 87 -9.42 12.29 10.42
N GLY A 88 -8.62 12.72 9.43
CA GLY A 88 -7.18 12.49 9.40
C GLY A 88 -6.46 13.06 10.61
N LYS A 89 -5.43 12.36 11.10
CA LYS A 89 -4.62 12.76 12.25
C LYS A 89 -3.21 13.13 11.85
N PRO A 90 -2.58 14.14 12.52
CA PRO A 90 -1.24 14.60 12.14
C PRO A 90 -0.14 13.53 12.21
N HIS A 91 -0.30 12.54 13.10
CA HIS A 91 0.69 11.50 13.35
C HIS A 91 0.53 10.23 12.51
N TRP A 92 -0.50 10.17 11.66
CA TRP A 92 -0.72 9.00 10.82
C TRP A 92 0.35 8.86 9.74
N SER A 93 0.92 7.66 9.62
CA SER A 93 1.78 7.30 8.48
C SER A 93 0.99 7.32 7.17
N VAL A 94 1.69 7.40 6.04
CA VAL A 94 1.06 7.27 4.71
C VAL A 94 0.28 5.95 4.60
N LEU A 95 0.82 4.86 5.14
CA LEU A 95 0.12 3.58 5.15
C LEU A 95 -1.20 3.65 5.93
N LYS A 96 -1.20 4.24 7.14
CA LYS A 96 -2.42 4.42 7.93
C LYS A 96 -3.43 5.31 7.23
N GLN A 97 -3.00 6.42 6.66
CA GLN A 97 -3.85 7.32 5.87
C GLN A 97 -4.50 6.56 4.70
N THR A 98 -3.73 5.74 3.99
CA THR A 98 -4.22 4.96 2.85
C THR A 98 -5.19 3.86 3.27
N GLN A 99 -4.96 3.19 4.41
CA GLN A 99 -5.88 2.23 4.99
C GLN A 99 -7.25 2.85 5.29
N GLU A 100 -7.27 4.02 5.88
CA GLU A 100 -8.51 4.73 6.22
C GLU A 100 -9.24 5.23 4.95
N ALA A 101 -8.51 5.75 3.98
CA ALA A 101 -9.08 6.15 2.69
C ALA A 101 -9.66 4.93 1.94
N HIS A 102 -8.97 3.79 1.97
CA HIS A 102 -9.43 2.57 1.33
C HIS A 102 -10.76 2.08 1.93
N LYS A 103 -10.86 2.03 3.25
CA LYS A 103 -12.12 1.69 3.93
C LYS A 103 -13.26 2.62 3.53
N TYR A 104 -13.00 3.92 3.48
CA TYR A 104 -13.98 4.93 3.09
C TYR A 104 -14.45 4.73 1.65
N VAL A 105 -13.51 4.55 0.72
CA VAL A 105 -13.82 4.33 -0.71
C VAL A 105 -14.64 3.06 -0.91
N LEU A 106 -14.26 1.94 -0.30
CA LEU A 106 -15.02 0.70 -0.41
C LEU A 106 -16.45 0.84 0.13
N HIS A 107 -16.60 1.56 1.24
CA HIS A 107 -17.92 1.78 1.84
C HIS A 107 -18.82 2.68 1.00
N ARG A 108 -18.26 3.75 0.44
CA ARG A 108 -19.05 4.80 -0.23
C ARG A 108 -19.21 4.59 -1.74
N TYR A 109 -18.17 4.07 -2.39
CA TYR A 109 -18.10 4.00 -3.86
C TYR A 109 -17.91 2.58 -4.39
N ASP A 110 -17.70 1.61 -3.52
CA ASP A 110 -17.39 0.23 -3.86
C ASP A 110 -15.99 0.02 -4.48
N THR A 111 -15.56 0.88 -5.40
CA THR A 111 -14.25 0.81 -6.05
C THR A 111 -13.54 2.17 -6.10
N TRP A 112 -12.21 2.14 -6.23
CA TRP A 112 -11.41 3.35 -6.43
C TRP A 112 -11.73 4.07 -7.74
N CYS A 113 -12.03 3.34 -8.80
CA CYS A 113 -12.35 3.96 -10.08
C CYS A 113 -13.73 4.63 -10.08
N GLU A 114 -14.70 4.12 -9.31
CA GLU A 114 -15.96 4.81 -9.08
C GLU A 114 -15.75 6.09 -8.25
N ALA A 115 -14.93 6.02 -7.20
CA ALA A 115 -14.55 7.20 -6.46
C ALA A 115 -13.86 8.26 -7.34
N TYR A 116 -12.95 7.82 -8.21
CA TYR A 116 -12.26 8.73 -9.13
C TYR A 116 -13.23 9.36 -10.14
N ARG A 117 -14.16 8.61 -10.69
CA ARG A 117 -15.21 9.13 -11.59
C ARG A 117 -16.02 10.21 -10.87
N PHE A 118 -16.46 9.95 -9.65
CA PHE A 118 -17.17 10.93 -8.83
C PHE A 118 -16.33 12.19 -8.59
N HIS A 119 -15.06 12.01 -8.25
CA HIS A 119 -14.13 13.12 -8.03
C HIS A 119 -13.96 13.99 -9.26
N GLN A 120 -13.90 13.40 -10.46
CA GLN A 120 -13.82 14.16 -11.71
C GLN A 120 -15.04 15.04 -11.94
N GLU A 121 -16.22 14.59 -11.53
CA GLU A 121 -17.49 15.34 -11.68
C GLU A 121 -17.67 16.42 -10.62
N ARG A 122 -17.18 16.19 -9.39
CA ARG A 122 -17.51 16.98 -8.20
C ARG A 122 -16.31 17.69 -7.55
N ASN A 123 -15.08 17.35 -7.92
CA ASN A 123 -13.83 17.80 -7.28
C ASN A 123 -13.67 17.45 -5.80
N TRP A 124 -14.36 16.41 -5.35
CA TRP A 124 -14.23 15.77 -4.02
C TRP A 124 -14.72 14.32 -4.09
N TYR A 125 -14.45 13.55 -3.05
CA TYR A 125 -14.89 12.15 -2.96
C TYR A 125 -15.28 11.75 -1.55
#